data_4e376c4b4e280f65eff3f024249bd905
#
_entry.id   4e376c4b4e280f65eff3f024249bd905
#
_cell.length_a   1.000
_cell.length_b   1.000
_cell.length_c   1.000
_cell.angle_alpha   90.00
_cell.angle_beta   90.00
_cell.angle_gamma   90.00
#
_symmetry.space_group_name_H-M   'P 1'
#
loop_
_entity.id
_entity.type
_entity.pdbx_description
1 polymer ?
#
loop_
_entity_poly.entity_id
_entity_poly.type
_entity_poly.pdbx_seq_one_letter_code
_entity_poly.pdbx_strand_id
1 'polypeptide(L)'
;MSADLPPARPSAVLFACNFNRVRSPMAEALLKRLVGDRVYVDSCGLKHPPPHLEIDEAGVDPFVAAVMSEIGCDLTGHRVKTFDELEDDSFDLVISLTPESQHRAVELARGRAAEIEYWPIFDPTLAEGSRETRLSAYRGVRDALAARITERFGG
;
A
#
# COMPACT_ATOMS: atom_id res chain seq x y z
N MET A 1 -13.94 -9.30 -31.12
CA MET A 1 -13.49 -10.37 -30.22
C MET A 1 -12.95 -9.73 -28.95
N SER A 2 -13.43 -10.20 -27.81
CA SER A 2 -12.98 -9.64 -26.53
C SER A 2 -11.50 -9.90 -26.25
N ALA A 3 -10.90 -10.91 -26.89
CA ALA A 3 -9.49 -11.23 -26.73
C ALA A 3 -8.56 -10.08 -27.13
N ASP A 4 -9.03 -9.19 -28.00
CA ASP A 4 -8.25 -8.05 -28.47
C ASP A 4 -8.42 -6.80 -27.62
N LEU A 5 -9.30 -6.86 -26.62
CA LEU A 5 -9.53 -5.72 -25.75
C LEU A 5 -8.60 -5.78 -24.55
N PRO A 6 -8.07 -4.64 -24.11
CA PRO A 6 -7.27 -4.62 -22.88
C PRO A 6 -8.13 -5.03 -21.70
N PRO A 7 -7.52 -5.62 -20.65
CA PRO A 7 -8.27 -5.91 -19.42
C PRO A 7 -8.93 -4.64 -18.89
N ALA A 8 -10.13 -4.79 -18.34
CA ALA A 8 -10.78 -3.66 -17.72
C ALA A 8 -9.93 -3.14 -16.57
N ARG A 9 -9.85 -1.82 -16.43
CA ARG A 9 -9.14 -1.21 -15.30
C ARG A 9 -9.87 -1.61 -14.01
N PRO A 10 -9.14 -1.99 -12.95
CA PRO A 10 -9.79 -2.28 -11.67
C PRO A 10 -10.53 -1.05 -11.18
N SER A 11 -11.68 -1.24 -10.56
CA SER A 11 -12.45 -0.13 -9.99
C SER A 11 -12.18 0.05 -8.50
N ALA A 12 -11.69 -0.97 -7.83
CA ALA A 12 -11.38 -0.90 -6.40
C ALA A 12 -10.13 -1.74 -6.11
N VAL A 13 -9.11 -1.09 -5.54
CA VAL A 13 -7.80 -1.69 -5.28
C VAL A 13 -7.47 -1.62 -3.80
N LEU A 14 -7.02 -2.72 -3.24
CA LEU A 14 -6.56 -2.79 -1.85
C LEU A 14 -5.07 -3.13 -1.83
N PHE A 15 -4.29 -2.35 -1.09
CA PHE A 15 -2.89 -2.69 -0.80
C PHE A 15 -2.79 -3.23 0.62
N ALA A 16 -2.02 -4.30 0.81
CA ALA A 16 -1.87 -4.93 2.11
C ALA A 16 -0.41 -5.11 2.48
N CYS A 17 -0.08 -4.87 3.74
CA CYS A 17 1.23 -5.19 4.31
C CYS A 17 1.02 -5.69 5.74
N ASN A 18 2.07 -5.66 6.59
CA ASN A 18 1.94 -6.26 7.91
C ASN A 18 1.21 -5.38 8.92
N PHE A 19 1.53 -4.07 8.97
CA PHE A 19 1.00 -3.18 10.01
C PHE A 19 0.24 -1.97 9.47
N ASN A 20 0.17 -1.80 8.16
CA ASN A 20 -0.50 -0.64 7.53
C ASN A 20 0.07 0.71 7.99
N ARG A 21 1.39 0.79 8.18
CA ARG A 21 2.01 2.04 8.60
C ARG A 21 3.19 2.48 7.74
N VAL A 22 3.68 1.64 6.83
CA VAL A 22 4.81 1.97 5.96
C VAL A 22 4.46 1.71 4.50
N ARG A 23 4.53 0.45 4.05
CA ARG A 23 4.47 0.12 2.63
C ARG A 23 3.09 0.32 2.02
N SER A 24 2.06 -0.19 2.65
CA SER A 24 0.70 -0.08 2.08
C SER A 24 0.15 1.36 2.12
N PRO A 25 0.40 2.17 3.16
CA PRO A 25 -0.02 3.58 3.09
C PRO A 25 0.68 4.36 1.98
N MET A 26 1.96 4.10 1.73
CA MET A 26 2.66 4.74 0.62
C MET A 26 2.04 4.36 -0.72
N ALA A 27 1.76 3.06 -0.92
CA ALA A 27 1.16 2.58 -2.15
C ALA A 27 -0.22 3.19 -2.37
N GLU A 28 -1.03 3.24 -1.32
CA GLU A 28 -2.35 3.85 -1.40
C GLU A 28 -2.27 5.30 -1.84
N ALA A 29 -1.41 6.09 -1.22
CA ALA A 29 -1.27 7.51 -1.54
C ALA A 29 -0.77 7.72 -2.97
N LEU A 30 0.19 6.90 -3.41
CA LEU A 30 0.74 7.01 -4.75
C LEU A 30 -0.30 6.66 -5.81
N LEU A 31 -1.09 5.63 -5.60
CA LEU A 31 -2.13 5.26 -6.56
C LEU A 31 -3.25 6.30 -6.59
N LYS A 32 -3.69 6.79 -5.44
CA LYS A 32 -4.69 7.85 -5.39
C LYS A 32 -4.24 9.10 -6.17
N ARG A 33 -2.96 9.44 -6.06
CA ARG A 33 -2.40 10.58 -6.79
C ARG A 33 -2.45 10.35 -8.30
N LEU A 34 -2.22 9.12 -8.74
CA LEU A 34 -2.22 8.78 -10.16
C LEU A 34 -3.61 8.72 -10.77
N VAL A 35 -4.55 8.10 -10.07
CA VAL A 35 -5.87 7.77 -10.64
C VAL A 35 -6.99 8.71 -10.18
N GLY A 36 -6.79 9.45 -9.12
CA GLY A 36 -7.84 10.34 -8.58
C GLY A 36 -9.08 9.55 -8.18
N ASP A 37 -10.24 10.05 -8.55
CA ASP A 37 -11.52 9.45 -8.19
C ASP A 37 -11.94 8.30 -9.10
N ARG A 38 -11.14 7.97 -10.11
CA ARG A 38 -11.49 6.92 -11.07
C ARG A 38 -11.41 5.52 -10.49
N VAL A 39 -10.68 5.34 -9.40
CA VAL A 39 -10.50 4.06 -8.73
C VAL A 39 -10.63 4.29 -7.23
N TYR A 40 -11.37 3.42 -6.56
CA TYR A 40 -11.40 3.43 -5.09
C TYR A 40 -10.14 2.70 -4.59
N VAL A 41 -9.37 3.35 -3.74
CA VAL A 41 -8.10 2.78 -3.25
C VAL A 41 -8.11 2.81 -1.73
N ASP A 42 -7.73 1.69 -1.12
CA ASP A 42 -7.58 1.60 0.33
C ASP A 42 -6.36 0.76 0.65
N SER A 43 -6.02 0.68 1.92
CA SER A 43 -4.92 -0.14 2.39
C SER A 43 -5.23 -0.73 3.75
N CYS A 44 -4.57 -1.82 4.10
CA CYS A 44 -4.73 -2.46 5.41
C CYS A 44 -3.49 -3.26 5.77
N GLY A 45 -3.45 -3.75 7.02
CA GLY A 45 -2.40 -4.60 7.51
C GLY A 45 -2.96 -5.89 8.07
N LEU A 46 -2.06 -6.80 8.44
CA LEU A 46 -2.45 -8.05 9.10
C LEU A 46 -2.91 -7.80 10.53
N LYS A 47 -2.23 -6.89 11.22
CA LYS A 47 -2.49 -6.60 12.61
C LYS A 47 -2.04 -5.19 12.93
N HIS A 48 -2.51 -4.67 14.05
CA HIS A 48 -2.07 -3.36 14.53
C HIS A 48 -0.60 -3.42 14.95
N PRO A 49 0.15 -2.32 14.78
CA PRO A 49 1.53 -2.29 15.26
C PRO A 49 1.59 -2.46 16.77
N PRO A 50 2.69 -3.07 17.28
CA PRO A 50 2.84 -3.19 18.74
C PRO A 50 2.82 -1.81 19.41
N PRO A 51 2.29 -1.71 20.65
CA PRO A 51 2.17 -0.41 21.32
C PRO A 51 3.49 0.32 21.53
N HIS A 52 4.62 -0.41 21.55
CA HIS A 52 5.93 0.21 21.78
C HIS A 52 6.53 0.82 20.53
N LEU A 53 5.95 0.61 19.36
CA LEU A 53 6.45 1.25 18.14
C LEU A 53 5.93 2.69 18.09
N GLU A 54 6.83 3.60 17.71
CA GLU A 54 6.42 4.98 17.50
C GLU A 54 5.59 5.09 16.23
N ILE A 55 4.44 5.72 16.37
CA ILE A 55 3.60 6.09 15.23
C ILE A 55 3.20 7.55 15.46
N ASP A 56 3.04 8.28 14.36
CA ASP A 56 2.57 9.65 14.48
C ASP A 56 1.05 9.67 14.69
N GLU A 57 0.47 10.86 14.81
CA GLU A 57 -0.96 11.00 15.05
C GLU A 57 -1.79 10.42 13.91
N ALA A 58 -1.24 10.36 12.71
CA ALA A 58 -1.93 9.80 11.55
C ALA A 58 -1.81 8.28 11.47
N GLY A 59 -0.97 7.68 12.32
CA GLY A 59 -0.76 6.25 12.33
C GLY A 59 0.34 5.74 11.41
N VAL A 60 0.93 6.59 10.57
CA VAL A 60 2.05 6.17 9.73
C VAL A 60 3.38 6.36 10.45
N ASP A 61 4.38 5.65 9.97
CA ASP A 61 5.76 5.82 10.44
C ASP A 61 6.23 7.25 10.15
N PRO A 62 6.90 7.94 11.09
CA PRO A 62 7.38 9.31 10.85
C PRO A 62 8.28 9.46 9.64
N PHE A 63 9.10 8.47 9.32
CA PHE A 63 9.92 8.51 8.11
C PHE A 63 9.05 8.45 6.85
N VAL A 64 7.95 7.70 6.89
CA VAL A 64 6.99 7.66 5.78
C VAL A 64 6.39 9.03 5.57
N ALA A 65 5.92 9.66 6.64
CA ALA A 65 5.35 11.00 6.54
C ALA A 65 6.35 11.97 5.90
N ALA A 66 7.62 11.90 6.30
CA ALA A 66 8.66 12.77 5.79
C ALA A 66 8.93 12.56 4.30
N VAL A 67 9.14 11.30 3.87
CA VAL A 67 9.49 11.06 2.47
C VAL A 67 8.32 11.25 1.52
N MET A 68 7.09 11.04 1.99
CA MET A 68 5.91 11.30 1.17
C MET A 68 5.66 12.81 1.06
N SER A 69 5.94 13.56 2.11
CA SER A 69 5.86 15.02 2.06
C SER A 69 6.83 15.61 1.02
N GLU A 70 7.99 15.00 0.83
CA GLU A 70 8.95 15.43 -0.19
C GLU A 70 8.36 15.48 -1.59
N ILE A 71 7.38 14.65 -1.87
CA ILE A 71 6.74 14.60 -3.19
C ILE A 71 5.32 15.18 -3.17
N GLY A 72 4.98 15.89 -2.11
CA GLY A 72 3.69 16.57 -2.01
C GLY A 72 2.53 15.68 -1.58
N CYS A 73 2.80 14.51 -1.02
CA CYS A 73 1.77 13.62 -0.51
C CYS A 73 1.67 13.77 1.01
N ASP A 74 0.51 14.16 1.49
CA ASP A 74 0.24 14.34 2.92
C ASP A 74 -0.51 13.12 3.44
N LEU A 75 0.09 12.40 4.38
CA LEU A 75 -0.50 11.20 4.98
C LEU A 75 -1.07 11.44 6.38
N THR A 76 -1.25 12.69 6.80
CA THR A 76 -1.74 12.97 8.15
C THR A 76 -3.15 12.44 8.41
N GLY A 77 -3.94 12.21 7.39
CA GLY A 77 -5.28 11.64 7.53
C GLY A 77 -5.34 10.12 7.55
N HIS A 78 -4.20 9.46 7.38
CA HIS A 78 -4.20 8.00 7.32
C HIS A 78 -4.48 7.37 8.68
N ARG A 79 -5.37 6.37 8.71
CA ARG A 79 -5.66 5.59 9.91
C ARG A 79 -5.27 4.15 9.66
N VAL A 80 -4.46 3.60 10.58
CA VAL A 80 -4.05 2.19 10.53
C VAL A 80 -5.30 1.31 10.71
N LYS A 81 -5.43 0.29 9.86
CA LYS A 81 -6.50 -0.69 9.99
C LYS A 81 -6.05 -2.05 9.50
N THR A 82 -6.73 -3.07 9.97
CA THR A 82 -6.47 -4.45 9.57
C THR A 82 -7.49 -4.89 8.53
N PHE A 83 -7.29 -6.10 7.96
CA PHE A 83 -8.27 -6.69 7.04
C PHE A 83 -9.66 -6.77 7.68
N ASP A 84 -9.73 -7.11 8.96
CA ASP A 84 -11.02 -7.28 9.64
C ASP A 84 -11.73 -5.96 9.91
N GLU A 85 -11.00 -4.84 9.85
CA GLU A 85 -11.55 -3.52 10.10
C GLU A 85 -11.93 -2.77 8.80
N LEU A 86 -11.75 -3.39 7.65
CA LEU A 86 -12.17 -2.79 6.39
C LEU A 86 -13.69 -2.62 6.38
N GLU A 87 -14.15 -1.40 6.09
CA GLU A 87 -15.58 -1.12 5.98
C GLU A 87 -16.16 -1.73 4.71
N ASP A 88 -15.40 -1.68 3.62
CA ASP A 88 -15.79 -2.26 2.34
C ASP A 88 -14.74 -3.28 1.96
N ASP A 89 -15.17 -4.48 1.62
CA ASP A 89 -14.29 -5.55 1.19
C ASP A 89 -14.54 -5.99 -0.26
N SER A 90 -15.21 -5.14 -1.03
CA SER A 90 -15.59 -5.40 -2.42
C SER A 90 -14.50 -4.97 -3.39
N PHE A 91 -13.26 -5.35 -3.13
CA PHE A 91 -12.13 -5.03 -4.02
C PHE A 91 -12.07 -6.01 -5.17
N ASP A 92 -11.77 -5.51 -6.37
CA ASP A 92 -11.56 -6.37 -7.53
C ASP A 92 -10.07 -6.63 -7.81
N LEU A 93 -9.18 -5.95 -7.10
CA LEU A 93 -7.75 -6.22 -7.14
C LEU A 93 -7.16 -6.02 -5.74
N VAL A 94 -6.49 -7.04 -5.22
CA VAL A 94 -5.77 -6.97 -3.94
C VAL A 94 -4.29 -7.19 -4.22
N ILE A 95 -3.47 -6.22 -3.83
CA ILE A 95 -2.03 -6.28 -4.02
C ILE A 95 -1.38 -6.40 -2.65
N SER A 96 -0.76 -7.55 -2.38
CA SER A 96 -0.03 -7.74 -1.13
C SER A 96 1.43 -7.39 -1.34
N LEU A 97 2.01 -6.69 -0.37
CA LEU A 97 3.38 -6.18 -0.43
C LEU A 97 4.33 -6.97 0.46
N THR A 98 3.81 -7.96 1.18
CA THR A 98 4.61 -8.80 2.08
C THR A 98 4.18 -10.26 1.94
N PRO A 99 5.09 -11.21 2.19
CA PRO A 99 4.70 -12.62 2.16
C PRO A 99 3.60 -12.94 3.16
N GLU A 100 3.67 -12.33 4.36
CA GLU A 100 2.71 -12.58 5.43
C GLU A 100 1.31 -12.13 5.03
N SER A 101 1.16 -10.98 4.37
CA SER A 101 -0.15 -10.46 3.98
C SER A 101 -0.73 -11.22 2.78
N GLN A 102 0.10 -11.91 2.00
CA GLN A 102 -0.36 -12.64 0.81
C GLN A 102 -1.37 -13.72 1.17
N HIS A 103 -1.10 -14.48 2.23
CA HIS A 103 -2.01 -15.53 2.65
C HIS A 103 -3.41 -14.97 2.99
N ARG A 104 -3.44 -13.87 3.74
CA ARG A 104 -4.71 -13.24 4.13
C ARG A 104 -5.44 -12.63 2.93
N ALA A 105 -4.67 -12.09 1.97
CA ALA A 105 -5.24 -11.54 0.74
C ALA A 105 -5.94 -12.63 -0.07
N VAL A 106 -5.33 -13.81 -0.17
CA VAL A 106 -5.94 -14.94 -0.87
C VAL A 106 -7.25 -15.35 -0.19
N GLU A 107 -7.26 -15.38 1.15
CA GLU A 107 -8.49 -15.69 1.88
C GLU A 107 -9.60 -14.67 1.62
N LEU A 108 -9.24 -13.38 1.61
CA LEU A 108 -10.21 -12.32 1.34
C LEU A 108 -10.83 -12.46 -0.06
N ALA A 109 -10.02 -12.85 -1.04
CA ALA A 109 -10.47 -12.98 -2.42
C ALA A 109 -11.27 -14.26 -2.68
N ARG A 110 -11.22 -15.21 -1.76
CA ARG A 110 -11.89 -16.51 -1.95
C ARG A 110 -13.40 -16.33 -2.11
N GLY A 111 -13.94 -16.91 -3.18
CA GLY A 111 -15.37 -16.80 -3.47
C GLY A 111 -15.80 -15.46 -4.06
N ARG A 112 -14.85 -14.61 -4.41
CA ARG A 112 -15.11 -13.29 -4.97
C ARG A 112 -14.43 -13.17 -6.32
N ALA A 113 -14.89 -12.22 -7.14
CA ALA A 113 -14.28 -11.95 -8.45
C ALA A 113 -13.10 -10.97 -8.29
N ALA A 114 -12.17 -11.31 -7.40
CA ALA A 114 -11.02 -10.47 -7.10
C ALA A 114 -9.73 -11.13 -7.60
N GLU A 115 -8.87 -10.33 -8.21
CA GLU A 115 -7.54 -10.77 -8.59
C GLU A 115 -6.57 -10.46 -7.46
N ILE A 116 -5.53 -11.29 -7.32
CA ILE A 116 -4.49 -11.11 -6.33
C ILE A 116 -3.17 -10.93 -7.06
N GLU A 117 -2.43 -9.87 -6.69
CA GLU A 117 -1.05 -9.69 -7.14
C GLU A 117 -0.14 -9.64 -5.92
N TYR A 118 1.07 -10.10 -6.08
CA TYR A 118 2.06 -10.07 -5.02
C TYR A 118 3.25 -9.24 -5.50
N TRP A 119 3.50 -8.12 -4.82
CA TRP A 119 4.61 -7.22 -5.09
C TRP A 119 5.53 -7.22 -3.87
N PRO A 120 6.53 -8.09 -3.80
CA PRO A 120 7.44 -8.09 -2.64
C PRO A 120 8.23 -6.78 -2.60
N ILE A 121 8.02 -6.03 -1.52
CA ILE A 121 8.64 -4.71 -1.34
C ILE A 121 9.53 -4.77 -0.11
N PHE A 122 10.76 -4.27 -0.24
CA PHE A 122 11.73 -4.21 0.85
C PHE A 122 11.15 -3.47 2.05
N ASP A 123 11.43 -3.98 3.26
CA ASP A 123 10.99 -3.34 4.50
C ASP A 123 12.03 -2.29 4.91
N PRO A 124 11.75 -0.99 4.73
CA PRO A 124 12.75 0.04 5.03
C PRO A 124 13.01 0.22 6.52
N THR A 125 12.13 -0.32 7.38
CA THR A 125 12.37 -0.25 8.83
C THR A 125 13.56 -1.07 9.27
N LEU A 126 14.03 -1.99 8.40
CA LEU A 126 15.21 -2.81 8.67
C LEU A 126 16.52 -2.07 8.40
N ALA A 127 16.46 -0.90 7.76
CA ALA A 127 17.66 -0.13 7.47
C ALA A 127 18.25 0.45 8.76
N GLU A 128 19.57 0.39 8.85
CA GLU A 128 20.30 0.86 10.01
C GLU A 128 21.24 2.00 9.60
N GLY A 129 21.77 2.71 10.60
CA GLY A 129 22.73 3.77 10.35
C GLY A 129 22.15 5.14 10.72
N SER A 130 22.68 6.18 10.07
CA SER A 130 22.27 7.56 10.33
C SER A 130 20.82 7.79 9.93
N ARG A 131 20.26 8.90 10.41
CA ARG A 131 18.92 9.31 9.98
C ARG A 131 18.84 9.42 8.46
N GLU A 132 19.86 10.03 7.83
CA GLU A 132 19.85 10.20 6.37
C GLU A 132 19.93 8.86 5.63
N THR A 133 20.74 7.92 6.13
CA THR A 133 20.81 6.58 5.54
C THR A 133 19.45 5.88 5.63
N ARG A 134 18.79 6.01 6.77
CA ARG A 134 17.45 5.41 6.97
C ARG A 134 16.42 6.08 6.07
N LEU A 135 16.40 7.41 6.00
CA LEU A 135 15.50 8.13 5.09
C LEU A 135 15.72 7.70 3.63
N SER A 136 16.98 7.50 3.25
CA SER A 136 17.31 7.05 1.90
C SER A 136 16.66 5.70 1.59
N ALA A 137 16.61 4.78 2.55
CA ALA A 137 15.94 3.49 2.38
C ALA A 137 14.44 3.67 2.14
N TYR A 138 13.80 4.58 2.90
CA TYR A 138 12.37 4.87 2.71
C TYR A 138 12.10 5.53 1.36
N ARG A 139 12.99 6.43 0.91
CA ARG A 139 12.88 7.03 -0.42
C ARG A 139 12.97 5.97 -1.52
N GLY A 140 13.86 5.01 -1.35
CA GLY A 140 14.01 3.91 -2.30
C GLY A 140 12.75 3.08 -2.41
N VAL A 141 12.11 2.78 -1.29
CA VAL A 141 10.83 2.05 -1.27
C VAL A 141 9.73 2.88 -1.94
N ARG A 142 9.64 4.16 -1.60
CA ARG A 142 8.67 5.07 -2.23
C ARG A 142 8.83 5.08 -3.75
N ASP A 143 10.06 5.23 -4.22
CA ASP A 143 10.32 5.33 -5.65
C ASP A 143 10.09 4.01 -6.38
N ALA A 144 10.41 2.88 -5.73
CA ALA A 144 10.12 1.56 -6.29
C ALA A 144 8.61 1.32 -6.41
N LEU A 145 7.85 1.71 -5.39
CA LEU A 145 6.39 1.62 -5.43
C LEU A 145 5.81 2.52 -6.51
N ALA A 146 6.31 3.75 -6.61
CA ALA A 146 5.82 4.69 -7.63
C ALA A 146 6.04 4.15 -9.04
N ALA A 147 7.21 3.57 -9.30
CA ALA A 147 7.50 2.98 -10.60
C ALA A 147 6.58 1.81 -10.91
N ARG A 148 6.36 0.94 -9.92
CA ARG A 148 5.51 -0.23 -10.08
C ARG A 148 4.05 0.16 -10.34
N ILE A 149 3.58 1.14 -9.60
CA ILE A 149 2.21 1.66 -9.72
C ILE A 149 2.02 2.31 -11.09
N THR A 150 2.98 3.12 -11.53
CA THR A 150 2.91 3.75 -12.85
C THR A 150 2.88 2.69 -13.95
N GLU A 151 3.71 1.67 -13.85
CA GLU A 151 3.73 0.57 -14.82
C GLU A 151 2.39 -0.16 -14.88
N ARG A 152 1.79 -0.42 -13.72
CA ARG A 152 0.55 -1.22 -13.64
C ARG A 152 -0.70 -0.42 -14.00
N PHE A 153 -0.77 0.85 -13.62
CA PHE A 153 -2.00 1.65 -13.70
C PHE A 153 -1.90 2.88 -14.60
N GLY A 154 -0.71 3.24 -15.03
CA GLY A 154 -0.47 4.49 -15.75
C GLY A 154 -0.82 4.47 -17.23
N GLY A 155 -1.27 3.32 -17.75
CA GLY A 155 -1.56 3.16 -19.18
C GLY A 155 -2.98 3.58 -19.57
#